data_d72e1983e765d0e978ad493e2d0d96a7
#
_entry.id   d72e1983e765d0e978ad493e2d0d96a7
#
_cell.length_a   1.000
_cell.length_b   1.000
_cell.length_c   1.000
_cell.angle_alpha   90.00
_cell.angle_beta   90.00
_cell.angle_gamma   90.00
#
_symmetry.space_group_name_H-M   'P 1'
#
loop_
_entity.id
_entity.type
_entity.pdbx_description
1 polymer ?
#
loop_
_entity_poly.entity_id
_entity_poly.type
_entity_poly.pdbx_seq_one_letter_code
_entity_poly.pdbx_strand_id
1 'polypeptide(L)'
;MYLGYAEAICQTNGDMTLAYECVNKLRDRVNIGHLKAGLNKKDFLETLMNERVCEFAYEEVRWFDMIRYKRVDIFQKTPHRVVITKDPETSEFKYEYKLFKPAENGELRQWANPGKFSPKWYLSAFPSNEINKSYGLIQNPGW
;
A
#
# COMPACT_ATOMS: atom_id res chain seq x y z
N MET A 1 13.83 0.23 8.97
CA MET A 1 14.41 -1.03 9.50
C MET A 1 13.46 -1.79 10.43
N TYR A 2 12.92 -1.24 11.52
CA TYR A 2 12.04 -1.94 12.49
C TYR A 2 10.85 -2.67 11.87
N LEU A 3 10.07 -2.04 10.98
CA LEU A 3 8.89 -2.67 10.37
C LEU A 3 9.24 -3.86 9.46
N GLY A 4 10.36 -3.79 8.73
CA GLY A 4 10.85 -4.93 7.94
C GLY A 4 11.31 -6.10 8.82
N TYR A 5 11.94 -5.80 9.96
CA TYR A 5 12.35 -6.80 10.92
C TYR A 5 11.16 -7.47 11.62
N ALA A 6 10.16 -6.68 12.05
CA ALA A 6 8.91 -7.21 12.60
C ALA A 6 8.17 -8.12 11.61
N GLU A 7 8.19 -7.75 10.32
CA GLU A 7 7.64 -8.58 9.25
C GLU A 7 8.37 -9.92 9.12
N ALA A 8 9.70 -9.88 9.07
CA ALA A 8 10.53 -11.09 8.97
C ALA A 8 10.29 -12.04 10.15
N ILE A 9 10.26 -11.53 11.38
CA ILE A 9 9.94 -12.31 12.58
C ILE A 9 8.58 -12.99 12.43
N CYS A 10 7.55 -12.23 12.06
CA CYS A 10 6.21 -12.76 11.91
C CYS A 10 6.11 -13.82 10.80
N GLN A 11 6.80 -13.62 9.67
CA GLN A 11 6.78 -14.57 8.55
C GLN A 11 7.51 -15.88 8.89
N THR A 12 8.60 -15.80 9.64
CA THR A 12 9.38 -16.97 10.07
C THR A 12 8.86 -17.65 11.33
N ASN A 13 7.71 -17.20 11.87
CA ASN A 13 7.16 -17.64 13.16
C ASN A 13 8.16 -17.51 14.33
N GLY A 14 8.93 -16.42 14.33
CA GLY A 14 9.88 -16.09 15.38
C GLY A 14 9.21 -15.47 16.61
N ASP A 15 10.02 -14.82 17.46
CA ASP A 15 9.54 -14.22 18.71
C ASP A 15 8.63 -13.01 18.43
N MET A 16 7.32 -13.21 18.55
CA MET A 16 6.35 -12.16 18.34
C MET A 16 6.45 -11.01 19.35
N THR A 17 7.00 -11.26 20.56
CA THR A 17 7.24 -10.18 21.54
C THR A 17 8.16 -9.13 20.95
N LEU A 18 9.27 -9.57 20.36
CA LEU A 18 10.22 -8.71 19.68
C LEU A 18 9.61 -8.00 18.46
N ALA A 19 8.73 -8.69 17.71
CA ALA A 19 8.03 -8.08 16.60
C ALA A 19 7.13 -6.90 17.06
N TYR A 20 6.38 -7.08 18.15
CA TYR A 20 5.58 -6.02 18.75
C TYR A 20 6.45 -4.86 19.27
N GLU A 21 7.56 -5.16 19.94
CA GLU A 21 8.50 -4.13 20.40
C GLU A 21 9.01 -3.27 19.24
N CYS A 22 9.34 -3.88 18.10
CA CYS A 22 9.81 -3.17 16.92
C CYS A 22 8.77 -2.17 16.40
N VAL A 23 7.50 -2.57 16.34
CA VAL A 23 6.43 -1.67 15.88
C VAL A 23 6.15 -0.60 16.93
N ASN A 24 6.09 -0.98 18.20
CA ASN A 24 5.78 -0.05 19.30
C ASN A 24 6.84 1.04 19.47
N LYS A 25 8.12 0.77 19.18
CA LYS A 25 9.17 1.81 19.15
C LYS A 25 8.86 2.95 18.17
N LEU A 26 8.23 2.66 17.04
CA LEU A 26 7.82 3.69 16.09
C LEU A 26 6.58 4.46 16.60
N ARG A 27 5.65 3.75 17.22
CA ARG A 27 4.43 4.32 17.79
C ARG A 27 4.76 5.24 18.98
N ASP A 28 5.72 4.86 19.81
CA ASP A 28 6.21 5.67 20.94
C ASP A 28 6.81 7.00 20.47
N ARG A 29 7.51 7.00 19.33
CA ARG A 29 8.11 8.22 18.76
C ARG A 29 7.08 9.34 18.54
N VAL A 30 5.85 8.96 18.16
CA VAL A 30 4.77 9.89 17.86
C VAL A 30 3.68 9.89 18.95
N ASN A 31 3.96 9.25 20.09
CA ASN A 31 3.09 9.19 21.25
C ASN A 31 1.67 8.66 20.95
N ILE A 32 1.58 7.61 20.11
CA ILE A 32 0.34 6.87 19.89
C ILE A 32 0.40 5.55 20.64
N GLY A 33 -0.75 5.05 21.11
CA GLY A 33 -0.82 3.83 21.91
C GLY A 33 -0.23 2.61 21.21
N HIS A 34 0.27 1.65 21.99
CA HIS A 34 0.84 0.40 21.49
C HIS A 34 -0.18 -0.43 20.70
N LEU A 35 0.31 -1.33 19.85
CA LEU A 35 -0.54 -2.30 19.17
C LEU A 35 -1.27 -3.19 20.16
N LYS A 36 -2.50 -3.56 19.81
CA LYS A 36 -3.25 -4.57 20.56
C LYS A 36 -2.46 -5.89 20.58
N ALA A 37 -2.19 -6.40 21.77
CA ALA A 37 -1.50 -7.66 21.93
C ALA A 37 -2.36 -8.87 21.48
N GLY A 38 -1.70 -9.99 21.15
CA GLY A 38 -2.38 -11.26 20.86
C GLY A 38 -3.04 -11.34 19.48
N LEU A 39 -2.64 -10.51 18.52
CA LEU A 39 -3.08 -10.65 17.14
C LEU A 39 -2.56 -11.98 16.56
N ASN A 40 -3.38 -12.68 15.78
CA ASN A 40 -2.90 -13.78 14.98
C ASN A 40 -1.98 -13.27 13.85
N LYS A 41 -1.27 -14.18 13.18
CA LYS A 41 -0.31 -13.83 12.12
C LYS A 41 -0.90 -12.95 11.03
N LYS A 42 -2.11 -13.27 10.56
CA LYS A 42 -2.78 -12.53 9.49
C LYS A 42 -3.10 -11.10 9.94
N ASP A 43 -3.69 -10.95 11.11
CA ASP A 43 -4.10 -9.65 11.63
C ASP A 43 -2.90 -8.79 12.01
N PHE A 44 -1.83 -9.40 12.53
CA PHE A 44 -0.57 -8.69 12.76
C PHE A 44 0.04 -8.16 11.47
N LEU A 45 0.11 -8.97 10.41
CA LEU A 45 0.64 -8.54 9.12
C LEU A 45 -0.23 -7.44 8.49
N GLU A 46 -1.56 -7.53 8.61
CA GLU A 46 -2.46 -6.48 8.14
C GLU A 46 -2.21 -5.16 8.87
N THR A 47 -2.08 -5.22 10.20
CA THR A 47 -1.77 -4.05 11.01
C THR A 47 -0.40 -3.49 10.65
N LEU A 48 0.61 -4.34 10.49
CA LEU A 48 1.95 -3.95 10.07
C LEU A 48 1.95 -3.26 8.70
N MET A 49 1.18 -3.77 7.74
CA MET A 49 1.00 -3.13 6.43
C MET A 49 0.43 -1.72 6.55
N ASN A 50 -0.51 -1.49 7.48
CA ASN A 50 -1.06 -0.17 7.73
C ASN A 50 -0.03 0.77 8.39
N GLU A 51 0.76 0.27 9.36
CA GLU A 51 1.88 1.03 9.94
C GLU A 51 2.89 1.45 8.85
N ARG A 52 3.22 0.52 7.93
CA ARG A 52 4.13 0.81 6.81
C ARG A 52 3.60 1.90 5.88
N VAL A 53 2.29 1.91 5.61
CA VAL A 53 1.66 2.96 4.78
C VAL A 53 1.81 4.34 5.42
N CYS A 54 1.62 4.42 6.73
CA CYS A 54 1.74 5.69 7.46
C CYS A 54 3.20 6.14 7.58
N GLU A 55 4.10 5.22 7.92
CA GLU A 55 5.52 5.51 8.17
C GLU A 55 6.27 5.85 6.87
N PHE A 56 5.98 5.15 5.78
CA PHE A 56 6.66 5.29 4.50
C PHE A 56 5.83 6.01 3.44
N ALA A 57 4.93 6.89 3.87
CA ALA A 57 4.16 7.74 2.96
C ALA A 57 5.11 8.52 2.04
N TYR A 58 4.84 8.50 0.72
CA TYR A 58 5.65 9.13 -0.32
C TYR A 58 7.03 8.51 -0.61
N GLU A 59 7.39 7.39 0.04
CA GLU A 59 8.62 6.65 -0.24
C GLU A 59 8.45 5.54 -1.30
N GLU A 60 7.32 5.51 -2.00
CA GLU A 60 6.95 4.54 -3.05
C GLU A 60 6.90 3.06 -2.61
N VAL A 61 7.07 2.78 -1.32
CA VAL A 61 7.10 1.42 -0.76
C VAL A 61 5.74 0.73 -0.89
N ARG A 62 4.63 1.50 -0.86
CA ARG A 62 3.26 0.97 -0.89
C ARG A 62 2.97 0.09 -2.08
N TRP A 63 3.42 0.48 -3.28
CA TRP A 63 3.23 -0.32 -4.50
C TRP A 63 3.85 -1.71 -4.34
N PHE A 64 5.10 -1.77 -3.92
CA PHE A 64 5.82 -3.04 -3.75
C PHE A 64 5.18 -3.91 -2.66
N ASP A 65 4.71 -3.33 -1.57
CA ASP A 65 3.99 -4.06 -0.52
C ASP A 65 2.70 -4.69 -1.08
N MET A 66 1.91 -3.95 -1.84
CA MET A 66 0.68 -4.46 -2.45
C MET A 66 0.95 -5.57 -3.46
N ILE A 67 2.00 -5.43 -4.27
CA ILE A 67 2.37 -6.43 -5.27
C ILE A 67 2.85 -7.73 -4.62
N ARG A 68 3.80 -7.67 -3.67
CA ARG A 68 4.37 -8.86 -3.03
C ARG A 68 3.38 -9.62 -2.16
N TYR A 69 2.39 -8.94 -1.58
CA TYR A 69 1.29 -9.55 -0.82
C TYR A 69 0.07 -9.88 -1.66
N LYS A 70 0.10 -9.63 -2.98
CA LYS A 70 -1.01 -9.84 -3.92
C LYS A 70 -2.33 -9.21 -3.46
N ARG A 71 -2.26 -7.96 -2.98
CA ARG A 71 -3.39 -7.24 -2.38
C ARG A 71 -4.26 -6.56 -3.45
N VAL A 72 -4.82 -7.38 -4.38
CA VAL A 72 -5.79 -6.90 -5.38
C VAL A 72 -7.01 -6.23 -4.76
N ASP A 73 -7.41 -6.67 -3.57
CA ASP A 73 -8.50 -6.08 -2.79
C ASP A 73 -8.31 -4.58 -2.54
N ILE A 74 -7.08 -4.13 -2.37
CA ILE A 74 -6.75 -2.71 -2.20
C ILE A 74 -6.89 -1.96 -3.53
N PHE A 75 -6.42 -2.55 -4.64
CA PHE A 75 -6.56 -1.95 -5.97
C PHE A 75 -8.00 -1.84 -6.45
N GLN A 76 -8.91 -2.63 -5.88
CA GLN A 76 -10.34 -2.59 -6.21
C GLN A 76 -11.11 -1.53 -5.42
N LYS A 77 -10.51 -0.92 -4.41
CA LYS A 77 -11.16 0.14 -3.63
C LYS A 77 -11.12 1.46 -4.38
N THR A 78 -12.26 2.12 -4.44
CA THR A 78 -12.32 3.47 -4.98
C THR A 78 -11.57 4.43 -4.06
N PRO A 79 -10.59 5.19 -4.55
CA PRO A 79 -9.90 6.17 -3.75
C PRO A 79 -10.83 7.31 -3.33
N HIS A 80 -10.46 8.00 -2.27
CA HIS A 80 -11.11 9.22 -1.82
C HIS A 80 -10.25 10.43 -2.19
N ARG A 81 -10.89 11.56 -2.36
CA ARG A 81 -10.25 12.87 -2.51
C ARG A 81 -10.67 13.79 -1.37
N VAL A 82 -9.81 14.72 -1.03
CA VAL A 82 -10.17 15.83 -0.16
C VAL A 82 -10.58 17.01 -1.04
N VAL A 83 -11.77 17.53 -0.81
CA VAL A 83 -12.24 18.78 -1.42
C VAL A 83 -12.03 19.88 -0.39
N ILE A 84 -11.22 20.87 -0.74
CA ILE A 84 -10.95 22.03 0.10
C ILE A 84 -11.69 23.22 -0.47
N THR A 85 -12.60 23.79 0.28
CA THR A 85 -13.35 24.98 -0.09
C THR A 85 -13.04 26.09 0.88
N LYS A 86 -12.66 27.24 0.37
CA LYS A 86 -12.48 28.47 1.18
C LYS A 86 -13.81 29.17 1.27
N ASP A 87 -14.24 29.46 2.50
CA ASP A 87 -15.41 30.28 2.74
C ASP A 87 -15.11 31.74 2.34
N PRO A 88 -15.91 32.35 1.44
CA PRO A 88 -15.60 33.69 0.96
C PRO A 88 -15.80 34.80 2.01
N GLU A 89 -16.63 34.55 3.03
CA GLU A 89 -16.94 35.56 4.06
C GLU A 89 -15.98 35.45 5.25
N THR A 90 -15.76 34.22 5.74
CA THR A 90 -14.93 33.98 6.93
C THR A 90 -13.47 33.71 6.60
N SER A 91 -13.13 33.44 5.34
CA SER A 91 -11.82 32.96 4.89
C SER A 91 -11.37 31.63 5.50
N GLU A 92 -12.24 30.92 6.18
CA GLU A 92 -11.94 29.59 6.75
C GLU A 92 -11.96 28.51 5.67
N PHE A 93 -11.18 27.45 5.87
CA PHE A 93 -11.14 26.32 4.99
C PHE A 93 -12.05 25.19 5.51
N LYS A 94 -12.95 24.72 4.65
CA LYS A 94 -13.78 23.52 4.89
C LYS A 94 -13.18 22.35 4.13
N TYR A 95 -13.12 21.20 4.77
CA TYR A 95 -12.56 19.95 4.23
C TYR A 95 -13.65 18.89 4.14
N GLU A 96 -13.86 18.35 2.95
CA GLU A 96 -14.82 17.27 2.71
C GLU A 96 -14.13 16.09 2.07
N TYR A 97 -14.39 14.87 2.59
CA TYR A 97 -13.93 13.62 1.98
C TYR A 97 -14.99 13.13 1.01
N LYS A 98 -14.65 13.05 -0.27
CA LYS A 98 -15.55 12.55 -1.32
C LYS A 98 -14.91 11.39 -2.06
N LEU A 99 -15.74 10.47 -2.55
CA LEU A 99 -15.27 9.41 -3.45
C LEU A 99 -14.70 10.06 -4.73
N PHE A 100 -13.59 9.50 -5.21
CA PHE A 100 -13.04 9.89 -6.50
C PHE A 100 -13.98 9.43 -7.62
N LYS A 101 -14.34 10.34 -8.52
CA LYS A 101 -15.17 10.06 -9.67
C LYS A 101 -14.39 10.38 -10.96
N PRO A 102 -14.03 9.38 -11.78
CA PRO A 102 -13.25 9.63 -13.01
C PRO A 102 -13.85 10.67 -13.93
N ALA A 103 -15.17 10.67 -14.10
CA ALA A 103 -15.88 11.65 -14.96
C ALA A 103 -15.71 13.11 -14.51
N GLU A 104 -15.49 13.35 -13.22
CA GLU A 104 -15.35 14.70 -12.65
C GLU A 104 -13.89 15.08 -12.38
N ASN A 105 -13.02 14.10 -12.16
CA ASN A 105 -11.68 14.29 -11.59
C ASN A 105 -10.53 13.83 -12.49
N GLY A 106 -10.86 13.37 -13.70
CA GLY A 106 -9.92 12.77 -14.62
C GLY A 106 -9.72 11.28 -14.42
N GLU A 107 -9.03 10.64 -15.35
CA GLU A 107 -8.83 9.20 -15.34
C GLU A 107 -7.75 8.79 -14.32
N LEU A 108 -8.04 7.71 -13.61
CA LEU A 108 -7.04 6.98 -12.85
C LEU A 108 -6.20 6.12 -13.81
N ARG A 109 -4.97 5.82 -13.40
CA ARG A 109 -4.18 4.79 -14.10
C ARG A 109 -4.98 3.49 -14.16
N GLN A 110 -4.87 2.77 -15.27
CA GLN A 110 -5.69 1.57 -15.54
C GLN A 110 -5.71 0.57 -14.37
N TRP A 111 -4.55 0.33 -13.74
CA TRP A 111 -4.44 -0.57 -12.59
C TRP A 111 -5.10 -0.04 -11.31
N ALA A 112 -5.32 1.26 -11.21
CA ALA A 112 -5.95 1.91 -10.05
C ALA A 112 -7.47 2.06 -10.21
N ASN A 113 -8.04 1.73 -11.37
CA ASN A 113 -9.49 1.73 -11.56
C ASN A 113 -10.11 0.53 -10.84
N PRO A 114 -11.17 0.74 -10.04
CA PRO A 114 -11.86 -0.35 -9.36
C PRO A 114 -12.27 -1.47 -10.33
N GLY A 115 -11.93 -2.72 -9.99
CA GLY A 115 -12.27 -3.90 -10.80
C GLY A 115 -11.51 -4.06 -12.12
N LYS A 116 -10.53 -3.20 -12.41
CA LYS A 116 -9.72 -3.27 -13.65
C LYS A 116 -8.33 -3.86 -13.45
N PHE A 117 -7.93 -4.17 -12.21
CA PHE A 117 -6.63 -4.78 -11.95
C PHE A 117 -6.51 -6.14 -12.62
N SER A 118 -5.46 -6.32 -13.41
CA SER A 118 -5.15 -7.60 -14.05
C SER A 118 -4.03 -8.33 -13.30
N PRO A 119 -4.14 -9.65 -13.06
CA PRO A 119 -3.08 -10.43 -12.41
C PRO A 119 -1.70 -10.32 -13.06
N LYS A 120 -1.62 -10.03 -14.36
CA LYS A 120 -0.34 -9.80 -15.05
C LYS A 120 0.47 -8.66 -14.44
N TRP A 121 -0.21 -7.67 -13.83
CA TRP A 121 0.46 -6.51 -13.23
C TRP A 121 1.17 -6.79 -11.90
N TYR A 122 1.08 -8.01 -11.36
CA TYR A 122 1.96 -8.44 -10.27
C TYR A 122 3.41 -8.61 -10.72
N LEU A 123 3.66 -8.76 -12.02
CA LEU A 123 5.00 -8.81 -12.61
C LEU A 123 5.09 -7.74 -13.71
N SER A 124 6.20 -7.05 -13.78
CA SER A 124 6.44 -6.11 -14.88
C SER A 124 6.72 -6.87 -16.17
N ALA A 125 6.29 -6.31 -17.31
CA ALA A 125 6.67 -6.81 -18.60
C ALA A 125 8.20 -6.62 -18.83
N PHE A 126 8.83 -7.60 -19.48
CA PHE A 126 10.14 -7.36 -20.06
C PHE A 126 10.01 -6.43 -21.26
N PRO A 127 10.95 -5.49 -21.47
CA PRO A 127 10.94 -4.65 -22.66
C PRO A 127 10.94 -5.48 -23.94
N SER A 128 10.14 -5.10 -24.93
CA SER A 128 10.00 -5.86 -26.18
C SER A 128 11.33 -5.99 -26.94
N ASN A 129 12.20 -4.97 -26.86
CA ASN A 129 13.53 -5.03 -27.46
C ASN A 129 14.42 -6.12 -26.82
N GLU A 130 14.24 -6.45 -25.54
CA GLU A 130 14.98 -7.53 -24.88
C GLU A 130 14.45 -8.90 -25.32
N ILE A 131 13.15 -9.06 -25.41
CA ILE A 131 12.54 -10.29 -25.93
C ILE A 131 13.00 -10.58 -27.37
N ASN A 132 13.04 -9.56 -28.22
CA ASN A 132 13.41 -9.66 -29.62
C ASN A 132 14.88 -10.01 -29.88
N LYS A 133 15.75 -9.93 -28.88
CA LYS A 133 17.16 -10.36 -29.00
C LYS A 133 17.34 -11.87 -29.11
N SER A 134 16.28 -12.65 -28.93
CA SER A 134 16.22 -14.10 -29.14
C SER A 134 17.26 -14.95 -28.37
N TYR A 135 17.68 -14.49 -27.19
CA TYR A 135 18.57 -15.25 -26.29
C TYR A 135 17.80 -16.15 -25.29
N GLY A 136 16.55 -16.48 -25.62
CA GLY A 136 15.72 -17.39 -24.80
C GLY A 136 14.94 -16.69 -23.66
N LEU A 137 14.92 -15.34 -23.59
CA LEU A 137 14.09 -14.63 -22.63
C LEU A 137 12.61 -14.76 -23.02
N ILE A 138 11.82 -15.33 -22.12
CA ILE A 138 10.38 -15.50 -22.29
C ILE A 138 9.65 -14.41 -21.49
N GLN A 139 8.63 -13.81 -22.09
CA GLN A 139 7.80 -12.78 -21.45
C GLN A 139 7.08 -13.32 -20.21
N ASN A 140 6.87 -12.46 -19.22
CA ASN A 140 6.05 -12.79 -18.07
C ASN A 140 4.60 -13.13 -18.49
N PRO A 141 3.93 -14.05 -17.75
CA PRO A 141 2.58 -14.49 -18.12
C PRO A 141 1.58 -13.34 -18.26
N GLY A 142 0.84 -13.33 -19.36
CA GLY A 142 -0.22 -12.36 -19.64
C GLY A 142 0.22 -11.04 -20.30
N TRP A 143 1.52 -10.91 -20.61
CA TRP A 143 2.09 -9.79 -21.36
C TRP A 143 2.35 -10.14 -22.82
#